data_8c5afee7449151ae9811f062e56e2be5
#
_entry.id   8c5afee7449151ae9811f062e56e2be5
#
_cell.length_a   1.000
_cell.length_b   1.000
_cell.length_c   1.000
_cell.angle_alpha   90.00
_cell.angle_beta   90.00
_cell.angle_gamma   90.00
#
_symmetry.space_group_name_H-M   'P 1'
#
loop_
_entity.id
_entity.type
_entity.pdbx_description
1 polymer ?
#
loop_
_entity_poly.entity_id
_entity_poly.type
_entity_poly.pdbx_seq_one_letter_code
_entity_poly.pdbx_strand_id
1 'polypeptide(L)'
;DRSSAASDVYKRQRQEHDGLSMLTASLEQNRTHSQLEVIPLGPLGDQQDTYQYAMNIPMKEKTDVSLSIKGVFLHQASPLPKELKQGDLQLLTWDGDAQPRTPYVTASATVFINSPDPILTFKAPVTSSQLGNAVQFGPFTDLQPYTADSEPVPQGHVHFAYSKPLVSYKKYQRHVEISHWGDNMATHDYIWLQNVGPRLKGCFSRSQNMINMHMNPLLEKTSQIQSIPLSLPGSAEGVYYVDATGNVSTSNLKASPKAAGTPRRLDIRPRYPVLGGWNYTFTVGWNERMSKSGIARFNPAKPWRTRIAVPFLISPKTASIENATLTISLPEGAQDIKVSLPFKVDNVHTSRYPSYLDTVGRPTISITRAKCSFMNAMPVFVEYTLPITTYLRKPFCVTLAVLLVFAASAFVSRQINAIPQSAK
;
A
#
# COMPACT_ATOMS: atom_id res chain seq x y z
N ASP A 1 11.07 33.80 21.58
CA ASP A 1 11.45 32.41 21.15
C ASP A 1 10.71 31.26 21.84
N ARG A 2 9.99 31.50 22.93
CA ARG A 2 9.14 30.47 23.57
C ARG A 2 7.91 30.10 22.74
N SER A 3 7.38 31.00 21.93
CA SER A 3 6.24 30.76 21.05
C SER A 3 6.55 29.86 19.85
N SER A 4 7.79 29.95 19.34
CA SER A 4 8.27 29.16 18.20
C SER A 4 8.47 27.69 18.59
N ALA A 5 9.05 27.42 19.76
CA ALA A 5 9.27 26.05 20.25
C ALA A 5 7.93 25.32 20.56
N ALA A 6 6.96 26.02 21.16
CA ALA A 6 5.62 25.47 21.38
C ALA A 6 4.91 25.16 20.05
N SER A 7 4.98 26.07 19.08
CA SER A 7 4.41 25.87 17.74
C SER A 7 5.03 24.66 17.01
N ASP A 8 6.32 24.40 17.18
CA ASP A 8 6.99 23.25 16.58
C ASP A 8 6.61 21.93 17.24
N VAL A 9 6.39 21.90 18.55
CA VAL A 9 5.86 20.73 19.28
C VAL A 9 4.45 20.39 18.80
N TYR A 10 3.56 21.38 18.72
CA TYR A 10 2.20 21.19 18.21
C TYR A 10 2.15 20.67 16.77
N LYS A 11 3.00 21.18 15.89
CA LYS A 11 3.10 20.67 14.51
C LYS A 11 3.56 19.22 14.43
N ARG A 12 4.45 18.77 15.33
CA ARG A 12 4.99 17.41 15.33
C ARG A 12 3.94 16.38 15.79
N GLN A 13 3.20 16.64 16.84
CA GLN A 13 2.16 15.74 17.36
C GLN A 13 1.01 15.53 16.36
N ARG A 14 0.60 16.62 15.68
CA ARG A 14 -0.34 16.52 14.55
C ARG A 14 0.20 15.65 13.42
N GLN A 15 1.52 15.66 13.18
CA GLN A 15 2.17 14.78 12.21
C GLN A 15 2.11 13.31 12.59
N GLU A 16 2.13 12.93 13.88
CA GLU A 16 2.01 11.54 14.31
C GLU A 16 0.65 10.96 14.00
N HIS A 17 -0.45 11.65 14.37
CA HIS A 17 -1.79 11.21 13.97
C HIS A 17 -1.98 11.25 12.47
N ASP A 18 -1.48 12.28 11.81
CA ASP A 18 -1.49 12.38 10.36
C ASP A 18 -0.69 11.26 9.67
N GLY A 19 0.24 10.63 10.36
CA GLY A 19 1.01 9.48 9.91
C GLY A 19 0.34 8.12 10.14
N LEU A 20 -0.75 8.02 10.90
CA LEU A 20 -1.37 6.73 11.24
C LEU A 20 -1.94 6.03 10.01
N SER A 21 -1.38 4.88 9.69
CA SER A 21 -1.82 4.00 8.61
C SER A 21 -2.81 2.94 9.10
N MET A 22 -2.49 2.28 10.21
CA MET A 22 -3.30 1.19 10.74
C MET A 22 -3.16 1.10 12.26
N LEU A 23 -4.26 0.83 12.94
CA LEU A 23 -4.30 0.54 14.37
C LEU A 23 -5.07 -0.76 14.58
N THR A 24 -4.47 -1.70 15.30
CA THR A 24 -5.09 -2.99 15.64
C THR A 24 -4.92 -3.26 17.12
N ALA A 25 -5.94 -3.82 17.74
CA ALA A 25 -5.90 -4.24 19.13
C ALA A 25 -6.28 -5.72 19.23
N SER A 26 -5.61 -6.44 20.08
CA SER A 26 -5.91 -7.84 20.36
C SER A 26 -5.86 -8.11 21.85
N LEU A 27 -6.84 -8.88 22.30
CA LEU A 27 -6.93 -9.40 23.65
C LEU A 27 -6.17 -10.72 23.73
N GLU A 28 -5.24 -10.82 24.65
CA GLU A 28 -4.52 -12.06 24.93
C GLU A 28 -5.10 -12.72 26.19
N GLN A 29 -5.88 -13.77 26.00
CA GLN A 29 -6.45 -14.57 27.09
C GLN A 29 -6.15 -16.04 26.84
N ASN A 30 -5.51 -16.75 27.79
CA ASN A 30 -5.24 -18.18 27.71
C ASN A 30 -4.61 -18.67 26.39
N ARG A 31 -3.61 -17.96 25.85
CA ARG A 31 -2.94 -18.25 24.56
C ARG A 31 -3.83 -18.09 23.32
N THR A 32 -5.03 -17.56 23.45
CA THR A 32 -5.87 -17.18 22.33
C THR A 32 -5.82 -15.69 22.11
N HIS A 33 -5.58 -15.27 20.85
CA HIS A 33 -5.60 -13.88 20.45
C HIS A 33 -6.94 -13.58 19.78
N SER A 34 -7.80 -12.80 20.41
CA SER A 34 -9.01 -12.29 19.80
C SER A 34 -8.80 -10.85 19.33
N GLN A 35 -9.08 -10.58 18.07
CA GLN A 35 -9.00 -9.23 17.53
C GLN A 35 -10.17 -8.40 18.02
N LEU A 36 -9.88 -7.19 18.51
CA LEU A 36 -10.87 -6.23 18.99
C LEU A 36 -11.14 -5.18 17.90
N GLU A 37 -12.36 -4.70 17.86
CA GLU A 37 -12.73 -3.56 17.04
C GLU A 37 -12.23 -2.27 17.71
N VAL A 38 -11.53 -1.44 16.93
CA VAL A 38 -11.01 -0.14 17.39
C VAL A 38 -11.86 0.96 16.77
N ILE A 39 -12.57 1.70 17.64
CA ILE A 39 -13.49 2.77 17.24
C ILE A 39 -12.82 4.12 17.52
N PRO A 40 -12.55 4.97 16.53
CA PRO A 40 -12.02 6.30 16.76
C PRO A 40 -13.08 7.19 17.39
N LEU A 41 -12.76 7.81 18.52
CA LEU A 41 -13.63 8.78 19.23
C LEU A 41 -13.33 10.22 18.80
N GLY A 42 -12.12 10.50 18.27
CA GLY A 42 -11.69 11.84 17.89
C GLY A 42 -10.64 12.44 18.81
N PRO A 43 -10.35 13.75 18.68
CA PRO A 43 -9.36 14.43 19.50
C PRO A 43 -9.81 14.52 20.96
N LEU A 44 -8.84 14.58 21.88
CA LEU A 44 -9.08 14.74 23.31
C LEU A 44 -9.36 16.22 23.65
N GLY A 45 -10.63 16.58 23.85
CA GLY A 45 -11.04 17.96 24.12
C GLY A 45 -10.57 18.93 23.03
N ASP A 46 -10.03 20.09 23.44
CA ASP A 46 -9.46 21.09 22.50
C ASP A 46 -8.05 20.73 22.03
N GLN A 47 -7.44 19.67 22.55
CA GLN A 47 -6.12 19.19 22.12
C GLN A 47 -6.25 18.42 20.80
N GLN A 48 -5.99 19.10 19.67
CA GLN A 48 -6.02 18.49 18.33
C GLN A 48 -4.93 17.43 18.11
N ASP A 49 -4.03 17.24 19.08
CA ASP A 49 -2.82 16.42 18.95
C ASP A 49 -2.94 15.05 19.60
N THR A 50 -3.95 14.85 20.45
CA THR A 50 -4.18 13.59 21.15
C THR A 50 -5.53 13.02 20.73
N TYR A 51 -5.49 11.78 20.17
CA TYR A 51 -6.69 11.11 19.68
C TYR A 51 -7.09 9.95 20.57
N GLN A 52 -8.37 9.83 20.82
CA GLN A 52 -8.97 8.78 21.63
C GLN A 52 -9.54 7.66 20.75
N TYR A 53 -9.35 6.44 21.21
CA TYR A 53 -9.92 5.25 20.59
C TYR A 53 -10.62 4.41 21.65
N ALA A 54 -11.84 3.97 21.35
CA ALA A 54 -12.58 3.03 22.18
C ALA A 54 -12.40 1.60 21.67
N MET A 55 -12.31 0.66 22.59
CA MET A 55 -12.26 -0.77 22.31
C MET A 55 -13.29 -1.48 23.18
N ASN A 56 -14.14 -2.31 22.57
CA ASN A 56 -15.10 -3.12 23.29
C ASN A 56 -14.41 -4.40 23.78
N ILE A 57 -14.06 -4.45 25.06
CA ILE A 57 -13.40 -5.60 25.67
C ILE A 57 -14.46 -6.41 26.42
N PRO A 58 -14.76 -7.65 26.00
CA PRO A 58 -15.69 -8.53 26.73
C PRO A 58 -15.02 -9.00 28.03
N MET A 59 -15.21 -8.26 29.12
CA MET A 59 -14.64 -8.58 30.42
C MET A 59 -15.69 -9.28 31.31
N LYS A 60 -15.26 -10.35 31.98
CA LYS A 60 -15.92 -10.84 33.19
C LYS A 60 -15.39 -10.07 34.38
N GLU A 61 -16.22 -9.78 35.35
CA GLU A 61 -15.83 -9.03 36.54
C GLU A 61 -14.58 -9.63 37.20
N LYS A 62 -13.60 -8.75 37.54
CA LYS A 62 -12.34 -9.06 38.28
C LYS A 62 -11.36 -10.03 37.60
N THR A 63 -11.24 -9.99 36.29
CA THR A 63 -10.17 -10.74 35.60
C THR A 63 -9.09 -9.81 35.10
N ASP A 64 -7.81 -10.18 35.32
CA ASP A 64 -6.66 -9.51 34.71
C ASP A 64 -6.67 -9.75 33.20
N VAL A 65 -6.48 -8.68 32.44
CA VAL A 65 -6.58 -8.69 30.98
C VAL A 65 -5.29 -8.17 30.38
N SER A 66 -4.68 -8.91 29.47
CA SER A 66 -3.56 -8.47 28.69
C SER A 66 -4.02 -7.96 27.32
N LEU A 67 -3.76 -6.68 27.06
CA LEU A 67 -4.13 -6.01 25.81
C LEU A 67 -2.89 -5.69 25.00
N SER A 68 -2.85 -6.14 23.74
CA SER A 68 -1.80 -5.81 22.78
C SER A 68 -2.34 -4.84 21.73
N ILE A 69 -1.81 -3.61 21.69
CA ILE A 69 -2.15 -2.58 20.71
C ILE A 69 -0.98 -2.41 19.76
N LYS A 70 -1.23 -2.51 18.44
CA LYS A 70 -0.22 -2.33 17.39
C LYS A 70 -0.66 -1.22 16.45
N GLY A 71 0.16 -0.19 16.36
CA GLY A 71 -0.02 0.92 15.41
C GLY A 71 1.07 0.91 14.36
N VAL A 72 0.72 1.27 13.12
CA VAL A 72 1.67 1.53 12.04
C VAL A 72 1.57 3.01 11.69
N PHE A 73 2.66 3.72 11.93
CA PHE A 73 2.78 5.15 11.67
C PHE A 73 3.79 5.38 10.54
N LEU A 74 3.46 6.25 9.62
CA LEU A 74 4.33 6.66 8.51
C LEU A 74 5.13 7.89 8.91
N HIS A 75 6.31 8.05 8.30
CA HIS A 75 7.16 9.25 8.44
C HIS A 75 7.59 9.59 9.86
N GLN A 76 7.75 8.60 10.73
CA GLN A 76 8.17 8.79 12.12
C GLN A 76 9.64 9.22 12.26
N ALA A 77 10.49 8.89 11.29
CA ALA A 77 11.88 9.28 11.29
C ALA A 77 12.18 10.22 10.11
N SER A 78 13.04 11.19 10.34
CA SER A 78 13.48 12.17 9.36
C SER A 78 15.00 12.14 9.16
N PRO A 79 15.51 12.45 7.94
CA PRO A 79 16.95 12.50 7.69
C PRO A 79 17.63 13.62 8.47
N LEU A 80 18.70 13.27 9.18
CA LEU A 80 19.59 14.22 9.83
C LEU A 80 21.04 13.74 9.66
N PRO A 81 21.89 14.38 8.84
CA PRO A 81 21.68 15.65 8.11
C PRO A 81 20.65 15.52 6.95
N LYS A 82 20.05 16.66 6.57
CA LYS A 82 19.07 16.72 5.45
C LYS A 82 19.71 16.53 4.08
N GLU A 83 21.02 16.79 3.99
CA GLU A 83 21.81 16.64 2.76
C GLU A 83 23.03 15.76 3.03
N LEU A 84 23.35 14.88 2.08
CA LEU A 84 24.42 13.91 2.19
C LEU A 84 25.29 13.92 0.94
N LYS A 85 26.60 13.79 1.10
CA LYS A 85 27.51 13.54 -0.05
C LYS A 85 27.30 12.11 -0.53
N GLN A 86 27.63 11.89 -1.79
CA GLN A 86 27.58 10.56 -2.38
C GLN A 86 28.55 9.60 -1.66
N GLY A 87 28.04 8.47 -1.16
CA GLY A 87 28.80 7.47 -0.42
C GLY A 87 28.87 7.66 1.10
N ASP A 88 28.29 8.75 1.66
CA ASP A 88 28.22 8.93 3.10
C ASP A 88 27.12 8.05 3.73
N LEU A 89 27.27 7.76 5.01
CA LEU A 89 26.29 6.97 5.79
C LEU A 89 25.02 7.77 6.03
N GLN A 90 23.87 7.16 5.72
CA GLN A 90 22.55 7.74 6.01
C GLN A 90 22.24 7.65 7.49
N LEU A 91 21.87 8.78 8.08
CA LEU A 91 21.46 8.89 9.47
C LEU A 91 20.04 9.45 9.54
N LEU A 92 19.29 8.99 10.54
CA LEU A 92 17.92 9.43 10.79
C LEU A 92 17.78 9.88 12.24
N THR A 93 16.86 10.81 12.45
CA THR A 93 16.38 11.15 13.79
C THR A 93 14.92 10.74 13.97
N TRP A 94 14.63 10.22 15.13
CA TRP A 94 13.29 10.02 15.66
C TRP A 94 13.05 10.98 16.80
N ASP A 95 11.92 11.66 16.77
CA ASP A 95 11.46 12.57 17.81
C ASP A 95 10.05 12.14 18.22
N GLY A 96 9.82 11.88 19.50
CA GLY A 96 8.51 11.42 19.97
C GLY A 96 8.40 11.40 21.49
N ASP A 97 7.26 10.95 21.98
CA ASP A 97 6.97 10.91 23.41
C ASP A 97 7.90 9.90 24.12
N ALA A 98 8.59 10.36 25.14
CA ALA A 98 9.42 9.50 26.00
C ALA A 98 8.60 8.79 27.08
N GLN A 99 7.34 9.20 27.31
CA GLN A 99 6.43 8.66 28.31
C GLN A 99 5.09 8.29 27.66
N PRO A 100 4.46 7.18 28.04
CA PRO A 100 3.17 6.79 27.45
C PRO A 100 2.04 7.69 27.93
N ARG A 101 1.09 7.98 27.03
CA ARG A 101 -0.17 8.66 27.35
C ARG A 101 -1.24 7.60 27.59
N THR A 102 -1.74 7.50 28.80
CA THR A 102 -2.77 6.53 29.18
C THR A 102 -3.90 7.22 29.90
N PRO A 103 -5.17 6.87 29.65
CA PRO A 103 -6.32 7.43 30.36
C PRO A 103 -6.52 6.80 31.75
N TYR A 104 -5.65 5.86 32.14
CA TYR A 104 -5.75 5.13 33.40
C TYR A 104 -4.56 5.42 34.31
N VAL A 105 -4.77 5.33 35.62
CA VAL A 105 -3.66 5.30 36.57
C VAL A 105 -2.76 4.10 36.27
N THR A 106 -1.48 4.37 36.07
CA THR A 106 -0.53 3.35 35.63
C THR A 106 0.54 3.13 36.70
N ALA A 107 0.50 1.96 37.33
CA ALA A 107 1.43 1.62 38.41
C ALA A 107 2.89 1.55 37.94
N SER A 108 3.13 1.01 36.73
CA SER A 108 4.47 0.97 36.14
C SER A 108 4.39 1.01 34.62
N ALA A 109 5.28 1.80 34.00
CA ALA A 109 5.40 1.89 32.54
C ALA A 109 6.87 1.98 32.12
N THR A 110 7.18 1.43 30.94
CA THR A 110 8.50 1.52 30.33
C THR A 110 8.33 1.70 28.82
N VAL A 111 9.08 2.60 28.23
CA VAL A 111 9.07 2.86 26.78
C VAL A 111 10.37 2.37 26.17
N PHE A 112 10.29 1.56 25.12
CA PHE A 112 11.45 1.08 24.37
C PHE A 112 11.40 1.60 22.94
N ILE A 113 12.48 2.23 22.51
CA ILE A 113 12.70 2.67 21.14
C ILE A 113 13.73 1.76 20.51
N ASN A 114 13.29 0.83 19.65
CA ASN A 114 14.15 -0.12 18.98
C ASN A 114 14.52 0.39 17.57
N SER A 115 15.80 0.52 17.29
CA SER A 115 16.32 0.84 15.96
C SER A 115 16.79 -0.45 15.25
N PRO A 116 16.58 -0.56 13.91
CA PRO A 116 17.12 -1.69 13.15
C PRO A 116 18.65 -1.67 13.04
N ASP A 117 19.26 -0.49 13.18
CA ASP A 117 20.70 -0.24 13.04
C ASP A 117 21.23 0.50 14.28
N PRO A 118 22.57 0.64 14.47
CA PRO A 118 23.14 1.22 15.67
C PRO A 118 22.65 2.63 15.98
N ILE A 119 22.33 2.87 17.25
CA ILE A 119 21.99 4.19 17.79
C ILE A 119 23.29 4.93 18.11
N LEU A 120 23.42 6.15 17.59
CA LEU A 120 24.60 6.99 17.77
C LEU A 120 24.49 7.85 19.02
N THR A 121 23.37 8.55 19.15
CA THR A 121 23.08 9.44 20.27
C THR A 121 21.59 9.41 20.61
N PHE A 122 21.28 9.63 21.87
CA PHE A 122 19.91 9.83 22.33
C PHE A 122 19.88 10.89 23.41
N LYS A 123 18.74 11.56 23.53
CA LYS A 123 18.51 12.60 24.56
C LYS A 123 17.06 12.54 24.98
N ALA A 124 16.84 12.50 26.28
CA ALA A 124 15.50 12.65 26.87
C ALA A 124 15.63 13.32 28.24
N PRO A 125 14.63 14.13 28.66
CA PRO A 125 14.60 14.74 29.99
C PRO A 125 14.12 13.77 31.08
N VAL A 126 14.24 12.46 30.85
CA VAL A 126 13.82 11.37 31.74
C VAL A 126 14.94 10.36 31.92
N THR A 127 14.86 9.52 32.95
CA THR A 127 15.79 8.42 33.14
C THR A 127 15.81 7.54 31.89
N SER A 128 17.01 7.32 31.35
CA SER A 128 17.16 6.59 30.10
C SER A 128 18.42 5.75 30.09
N SER A 129 18.37 4.59 29.45
CA SER A 129 19.51 3.69 29.29
C SER A 129 19.52 3.11 27.88
N GLN A 130 20.73 2.83 27.35
CA GLN A 130 20.89 2.19 26.07
C GLN A 130 21.17 0.69 26.26
N LEU A 131 20.42 -0.14 25.56
CA LEU A 131 20.52 -1.59 25.53
C LEU A 131 20.77 -2.05 24.08
N GLY A 132 22.03 -2.04 23.63
CA GLY A 132 22.37 -2.35 22.24
C GLY A 132 21.76 -1.36 21.24
N ASN A 133 20.87 -1.84 20.36
CA ASN A 133 20.14 -1.03 19.38
C ASN A 133 18.78 -0.54 19.91
N ALA A 134 18.57 -0.56 21.21
CA ALA A 134 17.36 -0.04 21.86
C ALA A 134 17.71 1.04 22.87
N VAL A 135 16.84 2.04 23.02
CA VAL A 135 16.86 2.99 24.14
C VAL A 135 15.62 2.74 24.97
N GLN A 136 15.83 2.59 26.25
CA GLN A 136 14.78 2.47 27.27
C GLN A 136 14.59 3.81 27.95
N PHE A 137 13.35 4.27 28.03
CA PHE A 137 12.92 5.41 28.85
C PHE A 137 12.11 4.91 30.05
N GLY A 138 12.42 5.38 31.23
CA GLY A 138 11.85 4.92 32.50
C GLY A 138 12.73 3.89 33.21
N PRO A 139 12.20 3.09 34.18
CA PRO A 139 10.78 2.91 34.48
C PRO A 139 10.08 4.13 35.07
N PHE A 140 8.84 4.32 34.70
CA PHE A 140 7.94 5.32 35.28
C PHE A 140 7.03 4.63 36.29
N THR A 141 6.82 5.23 37.45
CA THR A 141 5.94 4.70 38.49
C THR A 141 4.82 5.70 38.79
N ASP A 142 3.65 5.20 39.12
CA ASP A 142 2.48 5.98 39.57
C ASP A 142 2.08 7.12 38.64
N LEU A 143 2.06 6.83 37.32
CA LEU A 143 1.61 7.81 36.32
C LEU A 143 0.12 8.10 36.48
N GLN A 144 -0.21 9.39 36.57
CA GLN A 144 -1.59 9.85 36.59
C GLN A 144 -2.23 9.75 35.21
N PRO A 145 -3.57 9.63 35.13
CA PRO A 145 -4.27 9.61 33.85
C PRO A 145 -3.98 10.86 33.03
N TYR A 146 -3.70 10.68 31.75
CA TYR A 146 -3.50 11.80 30.82
C TYR A 146 -4.86 12.39 30.42
N THR A 147 -5.07 13.67 30.73
CA THR A 147 -6.29 14.44 30.45
C THR A 147 -5.96 15.64 29.55
N ALA A 148 -7.00 16.35 29.09
CA ALA A 148 -6.82 17.54 28.26
C ALA A 148 -6.01 18.66 28.96
N ASP A 149 -6.07 18.73 30.32
CA ASP A 149 -5.38 19.72 31.13
C ASP A 149 -4.01 19.26 31.63
N SER A 150 -3.57 18.06 31.22
CA SER A 150 -2.27 17.51 31.63
C SER A 150 -1.11 18.26 30.95
N GLU A 151 0.03 18.35 31.67
CA GLU A 151 1.25 18.91 31.10
C GLU A 151 1.74 18.15 29.89
N PRO A 152 2.44 18.82 28.94
CA PRO A 152 3.02 18.15 27.79
C PRO A 152 3.98 17.03 28.20
N VAL A 153 3.86 15.88 27.54
CA VAL A 153 4.72 14.72 27.80
C VAL A 153 6.18 15.04 27.39
N PRO A 154 7.17 14.61 28.19
CA PRO A 154 8.58 14.78 27.86
C PRO A 154 8.92 14.15 26.49
N GLN A 155 9.66 14.89 25.65
CA GLN A 155 10.03 14.45 24.32
C GLN A 155 11.41 13.74 24.34
N GLY A 156 11.48 12.58 23.70
CA GLY A 156 12.72 11.86 23.46
C GLY A 156 13.24 12.09 22.04
N HIS A 157 14.55 12.18 21.88
CA HIS A 157 15.25 12.31 20.63
C HIS A 157 16.22 11.14 20.47
N VAL A 158 16.13 10.41 19.35
CA VAL A 158 17.04 9.29 19.07
C VAL A 158 17.61 9.45 17.67
N HIS A 159 18.95 9.50 17.59
CA HIS A 159 19.70 9.62 16.34
C HIS A 159 20.41 8.31 16.05
N PHE A 160 20.14 7.71 14.90
CA PHE A 160 20.58 6.36 14.56
C PHE A 160 20.99 6.23 13.09
N ALA A 161 21.84 5.27 12.81
CA ALA A 161 22.18 4.90 11.44
C ALA A 161 21.00 4.16 10.80
N TYR A 162 20.86 4.25 9.47
CA TYR A 162 19.84 3.50 8.75
C TYR A 162 20.39 2.97 7.43
N SER A 163 20.47 1.65 7.33
CA SER A 163 21.14 0.94 6.24
C SER A 163 20.29 0.70 4.98
N LYS A 164 19.07 1.25 4.94
CA LYS A 164 18.15 1.06 3.81
C LYS A 164 17.67 2.40 3.28
N PRO A 165 17.40 2.52 1.96
CA PRO A 165 16.82 3.74 1.42
C PRO A 165 15.40 3.96 1.95
N LEU A 166 15.03 5.23 2.14
CA LEU A 166 13.68 5.63 2.53
C LEU A 166 12.78 5.73 1.29
N VAL A 167 11.92 4.76 1.11
CA VAL A 167 11.04 4.65 -0.06
C VAL A 167 9.65 5.16 0.29
N SER A 168 9.14 6.12 -0.48
CA SER A 168 7.76 6.59 -0.42
C SER A 168 7.10 6.48 -1.80
N TYR A 169 5.95 5.82 -1.86
CA TYR A 169 5.10 5.85 -3.05
C TYR A 169 4.14 7.03 -2.92
N LYS A 170 4.40 8.10 -3.65
CA LYS A 170 3.53 9.29 -3.68
C LYS A 170 2.18 8.96 -4.28
N LYS A 171 2.18 8.05 -5.25
CA LYS A 171 0.97 7.57 -5.89
C LYS A 171 1.12 6.10 -6.23
N TYR A 172 0.15 5.31 -5.84
CA TYR A 172 0.02 3.90 -6.19
C TYR A 172 -1.35 3.69 -6.80
N GLN A 173 -1.40 3.23 -8.03
CA GLN A 173 -2.66 2.95 -8.72
C GLN A 173 -2.63 1.52 -9.24
N ARG A 174 -3.51 0.70 -8.71
CA ARG A 174 -3.74 -0.66 -9.19
C ARG A 174 -5.00 -0.68 -10.03
N HIS A 175 -4.89 -1.17 -11.24
CA HIS A 175 -6.01 -1.47 -12.11
C HIS A 175 -6.09 -2.99 -12.34
N VAL A 176 -7.25 -3.56 -12.06
CA VAL A 176 -7.52 -4.99 -12.20
C VAL A 176 -8.67 -5.18 -13.15
N GLU A 177 -8.42 -5.88 -14.25
CA GLU A 177 -9.44 -6.24 -15.21
C GLU A 177 -9.77 -7.74 -15.14
N ILE A 178 -11.06 -8.04 -15.05
CA ILE A 178 -11.54 -9.39 -14.91
C ILE A 178 -12.23 -9.84 -16.19
N SER A 179 -11.77 -10.96 -16.75
CA SER A 179 -12.36 -11.56 -17.94
C SER A 179 -12.68 -13.03 -17.71
N HIS A 180 -13.96 -13.36 -17.63
CA HIS A 180 -14.41 -14.75 -17.56
C HIS A 180 -14.19 -15.51 -18.88
N TRP A 181 -14.30 -14.83 -20.03
CA TRP A 181 -14.04 -15.40 -21.33
C TRP A 181 -12.59 -15.88 -21.51
N GLY A 182 -11.66 -15.08 -21.02
CA GLY A 182 -10.22 -15.40 -21.10
C GLY A 182 -9.72 -16.18 -19.89
N ASP A 183 -10.56 -16.50 -18.90
CA ASP A 183 -10.12 -17.05 -17.62
C ASP A 183 -8.94 -16.25 -17.04
N ASN A 184 -9.00 -14.93 -17.16
CA ASN A 184 -7.89 -14.04 -16.87
C ASN A 184 -8.27 -12.90 -15.95
N MET A 185 -7.39 -12.64 -14.99
CA MET A 185 -7.33 -11.42 -14.21
C MET A 185 -6.03 -10.69 -14.55
N ALA A 186 -6.15 -9.59 -15.29
CA ALA A 186 -5.02 -8.75 -15.63
C ALA A 186 -4.84 -7.67 -14.55
N THR A 187 -3.65 -7.53 -14.04
CA THR A 187 -3.30 -6.54 -13.02
C THR A 187 -2.20 -5.61 -13.53
N HIS A 188 -2.41 -4.31 -13.37
CA HIS A 188 -1.47 -3.24 -13.73
C HIS A 188 -1.27 -2.32 -12.55
N ASP A 189 -0.05 -2.21 -12.06
CA ASP A 189 0.32 -1.32 -10.95
C ASP A 189 1.15 -0.16 -11.50
N TYR A 190 0.58 1.05 -11.45
CA TYR A 190 1.30 2.29 -11.73
C TYR A 190 1.81 2.88 -10.42
N ILE A 191 3.12 3.11 -10.35
CA ILE A 191 3.81 3.53 -9.12
C ILE A 191 4.64 4.78 -9.41
N TRP A 192 4.36 5.85 -8.66
CA TRP A 192 5.21 7.03 -8.57
C TRP A 192 5.97 6.97 -7.25
N LEU A 193 7.21 6.57 -7.34
CA LEU A 193 8.12 6.38 -6.22
C LEU A 193 8.99 7.62 -6.02
N GLN A 194 9.25 7.97 -4.76
CA GLN A 194 10.23 8.96 -4.35
C GLN A 194 11.14 8.37 -3.27
N ASN A 195 12.43 8.66 -3.36
CA ASN A 195 13.35 8.46 -2.24
C ASN A 195 13.27 9.69 -1.33
N VAL A 196 12.71 9.52 -0.13
CA VAL A 196 12.53 10.59 0.88
C VAL A 196 13.69 10.66 1.87
N GLY A 197 14.80 9.98 1.58
CA GLY A 197 16.06 10.09 2.31
C GLY A 197 16.76 11.44 2.15
N PRO A 198 17.98 11.59 2.72
CA PRO A 198 18.76 12.82 2.64
C PRO A 198 19.03 13.20 1.18
N ARG A 199 18.85 14.46 0.84
CA ARG A 199 19.11 14.96 -0.52
C ARG A 199 20.59 14.86 -0.85
N LEU A 200 20.92 14.62 -2.11
CA LEU A 200 22.30 14.62 -2.57
C LEU A 200 22.87 16.04 -2.44
N LYS A 201 23.99 16.17 -1.72
CA LYS A 201 24.77 17.40 -1.65
C LYS A 201 25.75 17.46 -2.81
N GLY A 202 25.55 18.40 -3.74
CA GLY A 202 26.36 18.53 -4.95
C GLY A 202 25.81 17.75 -6.15
N CYS A 203 26.66 17.50 -7.13
CA CYS A 203 26.29 16.81 -8.36
C CYS A 203 26.51 15.30 -8.25
N PHE A 204 25.65 14.52 -8.90
CA PHE A 204 25.83 13.09 -9.02
C PHE A 204 27.00 12.76 -9.97
N SER A 205 27.96 11.98 -9.50
CA SER A 205 29.06 11.47 -10.30
C SER A 205 28.85 9.97 -10.55
N ARG A 206 28.67 9.59 -11.81
CA ARG A 206 28.51 8.19 -12.21
C ARG A 206 29.78 7.37 -11.95
N SER A 207 30.95 7.95 -12.24
CA SER A 207 32.25 7.31 -11.99
C SER A 207 32.46 7.05 -10.51
N GLN A 208 32.20 8.07 -9.67
CA GLN A 208 32.30 7.91 -8.22
C GLN A 208 31.33 6.85 -7.69
N ASN A 209 30.10 6.81 -8.22
CA ASN A 209 29.13 5.78 -7.85
C ASN A 209 29.63 4.35 -8.16
N MET A 210 30.23 4.16 -9.34
CA MET A 210 30.79 2.87 -9.70
C MET A 210 31.99 2.47 -8.83
N ILE A 211 32.85 3.42 -8.50
CA ILE A 211 33.99 3.21 -7.59
C ILE A 211 33.47 2.82 -6.20
N ASN A 212 32.54 3.61 -5.65
CA ASN A 212 31.97 3.37 -4.33
C ASN A 212 31.25 2.02 -4.25
N MET A 213 30.51 1.63 -5.30
CA MET A 213 29.87 0.30 -5.37
C MET A 213 30.87 -0.85 -5.30
N HIS A 214 32.09 -0.64 -5.79
CA HIS A 214 33.17 -1.65 -5.72
C HIS A 214 33.88 -1.63 -4.37
N MET A 215 34.20 -0.45 -3.86
CA MET A 215 34.98 -0.27 -2.63
C MET A 215 34.14 -0.43 -1.37
N ASN A 216 32.93 0.15 -1.35
CA ASN A 216 32.03 0.15 -0.20
C ASN A 216 30.56 -0.10 -0.60
N PRO A 217 30.23 -1.31 -1.09
CA PRO A 217 28.90 -1.59 -1.63
C PRO A 217 27.77 -1.49 -0.60
N LEU A 218 28.09 -1.59 0.69
CA LEU A 218 27.10 -1.43 1.77
C LEU A 218 26.71 0.02 1.99
N LEU A 219 27.68 0.95 2.03
CA LEU A 219 27.44 2.39 2.24
C LEU A 219 26.66 2.99 1.06
N GLU A 220 27.05 2.67 -0.16
CA GLU A 220 26.37 3.16 -1.35
C GLU A 220 24.91 2.74 -1.44
N LYS A 221 24.57 1.56 -0.88
CA LYS A 221 23.19 1.05 -0.86
C LYS A 221 22.29 1.73 0.18
N THR A 222 22.83 2.44 1.15
CA THR A 222 22.03 2.99 2.24
C THR A 222 21.17 4.17 1.81
N SER A 223 21.68 5.07 0.97
CA SER A 223 21.02 6.31 0.59
C SER A 223 20.33 6.27 -0.78
N GLN A 224 20.57 5.22 -1.60
CA GLN A 224 20.04 5.13 -2.96
C GLN A 224 19.21 3.87 -3.21
N ILE A 225 18.14 4.00 -3.99
CA ILE A 225 17.31 2.87 -4.40
C ILE A 225 17.91 2.28 -5.68
N GLN A 226 18.56 1.13 -5.56
CA GLN A 226 19.14 0.38 -6.69
C GLN A 226 18.23 -0.75 -7.16
N SER A 227 17.39 -1.28 -6.26
CA SER A 227 16.49 -2.38 -6.53
C SER A 227 15.23 -2.26 -5.67
N ILE A 228 14.10 -2.58 -6.28
CA ILE A 228 12.78 -2.57 -5.65
C ILE A 228 12.26 -4.00 -5.65
N PRO A 229 12.28 -4.70 -4.51
CA PRO A 229 11.74 -6.04 -4.41
C PRO A 229 10.20 -5.98 -4.30
N LEU A 230 9.49 -6.62 -5.22
CA LEU A 230 8.05 -6.80 -5.18
C LEU A 230 7.71 -8.28 -5.00
N SER A 231 6.64 -8.55 -4.27
CA SER A 231 6.14 -9.89 -4.03
C SER A 231 4.89 -10.11 -4.88
N LEU A 232 5.02 -10.83 -6.00
CA LEU A 232 3.92 -11.15 -6.89
C LEU A 232 3.24 -12.46 -6.48
N PRO A 233 1.96 -12.67 -6.84
CA PRO A 233 1.31 -13.97 -6.69
C PRO A 233 2.10 -15.09 -7.37
N GLY A 234 2.06 -16.29 -6.79
CA GLY A 234 2.75 -17.46 -7.36
C GLY A 234 2.24 -17.86 -8.75
N SER A 235 0.99 -17.50 -9.05
CA SER A 235 0.28 -17.73 -10.32
C SER A 235 0.55 -16.64 -11.38
N ALA A 236 1.33 -15.62 -11.08
CA ALA A 236 1.59 -14.51 -12.01
C ALA A 236 2.30 -15.00 -13.30
N GLU A 237 1.68 -14.74 -14.46
CA GLU A 237 2.18 -15.05 -15.80
C GLU A 237 2.33 -13.75 -16.61
N GLY A 238 3.21 -13.74 -17.61
CA GLY A 238 3.36 -12.59 -18.52
C GLY A 238 3.79 -11.30 -17.81
N VAL A 239 4.64 -11.41 -16.79
CA VAL A 239 5.10 -10.24 -16.00
C VAL A 239 5.91 -9.30 -16.88
N TYR A 240 5.55 -8.02 -16.86
CA TYR A 240 6.29 -6.98 -17.57
C TYR A 240 6.54 -5.77 -16.67
N TYR A 241 7.55 -5.00 -17.03
CA TYR A 241 7.96 -3.80 -16.35
C TYR A 241 8.28 -2.70 -17.37
N VAL A 242 7.62 -1.55 -17.22
CA VAL A 242 7.70 -0.41 -18.13
C VAL A 242 7.93 0.86 -17.33
N ASP A 243 8.82 1.72 -17.78
CA ASP A 243 8.98 3.07 -17.23
C ASP A 243 8.51 4.15 -18.24
N ALA A 244 8.74 5.42 -17.93
CA ALA A 244 8.35 6.54 -18.78
C ALA A 244 9.00 6.52 -20.19
N THR A 245 10.13 5.81 -20.34
CA THR A 245 10.84 5.68 -21.62
C THR A 245 10.51 4.40 -22.39
N GLY A 246 9.76 3.48 -21.78
CA GLY A 246 9.33 2.22 -22.41
C GLY A 246 9.75 0.97 -21.65
N ASN A 247 9.78 -0.16 -22.33
CA ASN A 247 10.11 -1.46 -21.71
C ASN A 247 11.48 -1.47 -21.06
N VAL A 248 11.55 -2.07 -19.88
CA VAL A 248 12.79 -2.20 -19.11
C VAL A 248 13.12 -3.66 -18.91
N SER A 249 14.28 -4.10 -19.41
CA SER A 249 14.74 -5.49 -19.32
C SER A 249 15.49 -5.80 -18.01
N THR A 250 15.77 -4.80 -17.17
CA THR A 250 16.53 -4.95 -15.91
C THR A 250 15.67 -5.42 -14.73
N SER A 251 14.71 -6.31 -14.97
CA SER A 251 13.95 -6.99 -13.93
C SER A 251 14.35 -8.46 -13.84
N ASN A 252 14.30 -9.01 -12.65
CA ASN A 252 14.58 -10.42 -12.40
C ASN A 252 13.42 -11.05 -11.62
N LEU A 253 12.63 -11.86 -12.32
CA LEU A 253 11.57 -12.65 -11.71
C LEU A 253 12.13 -13.99 -11.24
N LYS A 254 12.28 -14.16 -9.93
CA LYS A 254 12.75 -15.41 -9.35
C LYS A 254 11.71 -16.50 -9.53
N ALA A 255 12.19 -17.72 -9.80
CA ALA A 255 11.31 -18.88 -9.88
C ALA A 255 10.50 -19.05 -8.61
N SER A 256 9.25 -19.50 -8.76
CA SER A 256 8.43 -19.84 -7.59
C SER A 256 9.06 -21.02 -6.86
N PRO A 257 9.16 -21.00 -5.54
CA PRO A 257 9.42 -22.20 -4.76
C PRO A 257 8.43 -23.31 -5.14
N LYS A 258 8.82 -24.57 -5.03
CA LYS A 258 8.00 -25.74 -5.45
C LYS A 258 6.65 -25.87 -4.73
N ALA A 259 6.45 -25.14 -3.64
CA ALA A 259 5.18 -25.12 -2.90
C ALA A 259 4.14 -24.25 -3.62
N ALA A 260 3.00 -24.84 -3.96
CA ALA A 260 1.88 -24.15 -4.60
C ALA A 260 1.42 -22.96 -3.73
N GLY A 261 1.20 -21.81 -4.38
CA GLY A 261 0.71 -20.59 -3.70
C GLY A 261 1.80 -19.71 -3.07
N THR A 262 3.09 -20.09 -3.16
CA THR A 262 4.18 -19.25 -2.64
C THR A 262 4.38 -18.03 -3.52
N PRO A 263 4.48 -16.82 -2.94
CA PRO A 263 4.72 -15.60 -3.73
C PRO A 263 6.04 -15.65 -4.48
N ARG A 264 6.06 -15.11 -5.69
CA ARG A 264 7.25 -14.94 -6.51
C ARG A 264 7.87 -13.58 -6.26
N ARG A 265 9.17 -13.52 -6.10
CA ARG A 265 9.89 -12.27 -5.94
C ARG A 265 10.30 -11.70 -7.29
N LEU A 266 9.86 -10.48 -7.58
CA LEU A 266 10.30 -9.67 -8.70
C LEU A 266 11.25 -8.58 -8.18
N ASP A 267 12.51 -8.64 -8.59
CA ASP A 267 13.49 -7.60 -8.28
C ASP A 267 13.57 -6.64 -9.49
N ILE A 268 13.05 -5.43 -9.34
CA ILE A 268 13.07 -4.37 -10.35
C ILE A 268 14.30 -3.51 -10.13
N ARG A 269 15.05 -3.22 -11.20
CA ARG A 269 16.16 -2.28 -11.19
C ARG A 269 15.79 -1.05 -12.01
N PRO A 270 15.67 0.13 -11.40
CA PRO A 270 15.53 1.39 -12.13
C PRO A 270 16.67 1.62 -13.11
N ARG A 271 16.43 2.40 -14.18
CA ARG A 271 17.49 2.73 -15.17
C ARG A 271 18.65 3.52 -14.57
N TYR A 272 18.38 4.23 -13.50
CA TYR A 272 19.36 4.99 -12.72
C TYR A 272 19.11 4.77 -11.23
N PRO A 273 20.16 4.85 -10.40
CA PRO A 273 19.97 4.81 -8.96
C PRO A 273 19.14 6.00 -8.51
N VAL A 274 18.07 5.76 -7.74
CA VAL A 274 17.20 6.84 -7.26
C VAL A 274 17.74 7.35 -5.94
N LEU A 275 18.40 8.51 -6.00
CA LEU A 275 19.00 9.19 -4.86
C LEU A 275 17.95 9.93 -4.03
N GLY A 276 18.34 10.38 -2.85
CA GLY A 276 17.48 11.18 -1.97
C GLY A 276 16.90 12.42 -2.66
N GLY A 277 15.59 12.59 -2.57
CA GLY A 277 14.84 13.63 -3.26
C GLY A 277 14.45 13.31 -4.71
N TRP A 278 14.99 12.24 -5.32
CA TRP A 278 14.68 11.86 -6.69
C TRP A 278 13.42 11.02 -6.77
N ASN A 279 12.76 11.12 -7.94
CA ASN A 279 11.53 10.39 -8.26
C ASN A 279 11.78 9.36 -9.35
N TYR A 280 10.99 8.30 -9.34
CA TYR A 280 10.96 7.30 -10.39
C TYR A 280 9.54 6.79 -10.61
N THR A 281 9.09 6.77 -11.85
CA THR A 281 7.75 6.34 -12.21
C THR A 281 7.82 5.10 -13.08
N PHE A 282 7.03 4.09 -12.75
CA PHE A 282 7.01 2.84 -13.50
C PHE A 282 5.66 2.11 -13.37
N THR A 283 5.44 1.21 -14.29
CA THR A 283 4.29 0.30 -14.30
C THR A 283 4.78 -1.14 -14.28
N VAL A 284 4.17 -1.95 -13.45
CA VAL A 284 4.35 -3.41 -13.43
C VAL A 284 3.01 -4.05 -13.73
N GLY A 285 2.99 -5.03 -14.62
CA GLY A 285 1.78 -5.78 -14.89
C GLY A 285 2.00 -7.26 -15.00
N TRP A 286 0.95 -8.03 -14.77
CA TRP A 286 0.91 -9.48 -14.89
C TRP A 286 -0.51 -9.97 -15.10
N ASN A 287 -0.60 -11.22 -15.52
CA ASN A 287 -1.86 -11.93 -15.66
C ASN A 287 -1.94 -13.10 -14.68
N GLU A 288 -3.14 -13.45 -14.27
CA GLU A 288 -3.41 -14.63 -13.46
C GLU A 288 -4.62 -15.39 -14.00
N ARG A 289 -4.51 -16.72 -14.11
CA ARG A 289 -5.67 -17.55 -14.46
C ARG A 289 -6.55 -17.74 -13.25
N MET A 290 -7.79 -17.26 -13.33
CA MET A 290 -8.75 -17.33 -12.21
C MET A 290 -9.06 -18.74 -11.77
N SER A 291 -9.14 -19.70 -12.71
CA SER A 291 -9.41 -21.11 -12.44
C SER A 291 -8.30 -21.81 -11.65
N LYS A 292 -7.03 -21.40 -11.85
CA LYS A 292 -5.85 -22.02 -11.24
C LYS A 292 -5.35 -21.31 -9.98
N SER A 293 -5.53 -20.00 -9.89
CA SER A 293 -5.00 -19.19 -8.82
C SER A 293 -5.81 -19.27 -7.50
N GLY A 294 -7.05 -19.78 -7.56
CA GLY A 294 -7.96 -19.79 -6.43
C GLY A 294 -8.50 -18.41 -6.02
N ILE A 295 -8.24 -17.39 -6.83
CA ILE A 295 -8.71 -16.01 -6.63
C ILE A 295 -10.22 -15.93 -6.76
N ALA A 296 -10.78 -16.65 -7.73
CA ALA A 296 -12.23 -16.72 -7.94
C ALA A 296 -12.82 -17.96 -7.28
N ARG A 297 -13.90 -17.78 -6.53
CA ARG A 297 -14.70 -18.86 -5.94
C ARG A 297 -16.12 -18.75 -6.44
N PHE A 298 -16.62 -19.85 -7.00
CA PHE A 298 -18.01 -19.99 -7.44
C PHE A 298 -18.83 -20.57 -6.30
N ASN A 299 -20.04 -20.06 -6.12
CA ASN A 299 -20.97 -20.64 -5.16
C ASN A 299 -21.72 -21.81 -5.81
N PRO A 300 -21.58 -23.07 -5.33
CA PRO A 300 -22.26 -24.21 -5.93
C PRO A 300 -23.78 -24.08 -5.92
N ALA A 301 -24.36 -23.44 -4.89
CA ALA A 301 -25.81 -23.23 -4.77
C ALA A 301 -26.33 -22.09 -5.67
N LYS A 302 -25.44 -21.20 -6.14
CA LYS A 302 -25.77 -20.08 -7.04
C LYS A 302 -24.66 -19.96 -8.09
N PRO A 303 -24.65 -20.80 -9.14
CA PRO A 303 -23.53 -20.95 -10.07
C PRO A 303 -23.15 -19.65 -10.83
N TRP A 304 -24.05 -18.69 -10.90
CA TRP A 304 -23.82 -17.40 -11.54
C TRP A 304 -23.22 -16.35 -10.61
N ARG A 305 -23.08 -16.68 -9.31
CA ARG A 305 -22.48 -15.78 -8.31
C ARG A 305 -21.00 -16.12 -8.11
N THR A 306 -20.18 -15.15 -8.39
CA THR A 306 -18.72 -15.25 -8.27
C THR A 306 -18.23 -14.34 -7.17
N ARG A 307 -17.32 -14.82 -6.34
CA ARG A 307 -16.57 -14.05 -5.34
C ARG A 307 -15.09 -14.03 -5.74
N ILE A 308 -14.54 -12.84 -5.83
CA ILE A 308 -13.14 -12.63 -6.21
C ILE A 308 -12.40 -11.97 -5.05
N ALA A 309 -11.16 -12.41 -4.81
CA ALA A 309 -10.25 -11.83 -3.83
C ALA A 309 -9.15 -11.06 -4.57
N VAL A 310 -9.12 -9.74 -4.45
CA VAL A 310 -8.15 -8.86 -5.10
C VAL A 310 -7.28 -8.21 -4.03
N PRO A 311 -5.95 -8.44 -3.99
CA PRO A 311 -5.07 -7.73 -3.07
C PRO A 311 -5.12 -6.21 -3.32
N PHE A 312 -5.31 -5.42 -2.27
CA PHE A 312 -5.46 -3.96 -2.39
C PHE A 312 -4.19 -3.31 -2.96
N LEU A 313 -3.02 -3.77 -2.54
CA LEU A 313 -1.73 -3.27 -3.02
C LEU A 313 -0.64 -4.34 -2.91
N ILE A 314 0.48 -4.11 -3.60
CA ILE A 314 1.75 -4.81 -3.39
C ILE A 314 2.83 -3.77 -3.10
N SER A 315 3.55 -3.94 -2.02
CA SER A 315 4.55 -2.97 -1.57
C SER A 315 5.68 -3.67 -0.83
N PRO A 316 6.91 -3.16 -0.93
CA PRO A 316 7.97 -3.53 0.00
C PRO A 316 7.57 -3.18 1.44
N LYS A 317 8.01 -3.99 2.41
CA LYS A 317 7.69 -3.76 3.83
C LYS A 317 8.16 -2.40 4.38
N THR A 318 9.17 -1.81 3.75
CA THR A 318 9.79 -0.55 4.16
C THR A 318 9.24 0.68 3.44
N ALA A 319 8.31 0.50 2.49
CA ALA A 319 7.74 1.62 1.75
C ALA A 319 6.52 2.21 2.46
N SER A 320 6.46 3.54 2.54
CA SER A 320 5.23 4.29 2.83
C SER A 320 4.47 4.55 1.54
N ILE A 321 3.15 4.63 1.61
CA ILE A 321 2.29 4.93 0.45
C ILE A 321 1.36 6.07 0.83
N GLU A 322 1.53 7.22 0.17
CA GLU A 322 0.73 8.42 0.47
C GLU A 322 -0.72 8.26 0.01
N ASN A 323 -0.88 7.84 -1.24
CA ASN A 323 -2.20 7.65 -1.85
C ASN A 323 -2.22 6.34 -2.64
N ALA A 324 -3.13 5.45 -2.27
CA ALA A 324 -3.38 4.20 -2.96
C ALA A 324 -4.79 4.20 -3.57
N THR A 325 -4.89 3.77 -4.82
CA THR A 325 -6.16 3.60 -5.52
C THR A 325 -6.21 2.19 -6.12
N LEU A 326 -7.24 1.43 -5.79
CA LEU A 326 -7.54 0.16 -6.42
C LEU A 326 -8.77 0.33 -7.30
N THR A 327 -8.63 0.09 -8.59
CA THR A 327 -9.71 0.11 -9.57
C THR A 327 -9.95 -1.30 -10.08
N ILE A 328 -11.15 -1.83 -9.90
CA ILE A 328 -11.55 -3.18 -10.31
C ILE A 328 -12.59 -3.05 -11.41
N SER A 329 -12.25 -3.46 -12.62
CA SER A 329 -13.16 -3.53 -13.76
C SER A 329 -13.75 -4.93 -13.89
N LEU A 330 -15.05 -5.05 -13.60
CA LEU A 330 -15.79 -6.29 -13.68
C LEU A 330 -16.20 -6.60 -15.14
N PRO A 331 -16.54 -7.86 -15.45
CA PRO A 331 -17.10 -8.18 -16.77
C PRO A 331 -18.36 -7.38 -17.07
N GLU A 332 -18.56 -7.08 -18.35
CA GLU A 332 -19.79 -6.40 -18.81
C GLU A 332 -21.05 -7.17 -18.39
N GLY A 333 -22.02 -6.44 -17.82
CA GLY A 333 -23.30 -6.99 -17.37
C GLY A 333 -23.26 -7.66 -15.98
N ALA A 334 -22.18 -7.47 -15.23
CA ALA A 334 -22.16 -7.88 -13.82
C ALA A 334 -23.21 -7.09 -13.02
N GLN A 335 -23.96 -7.82 -12.16
CA GLN A 335 -25.07 -7.32 -11.34
C GLN A 335 -24.86 -7.69 -9.87
N ASP A 336 -25.65 -7.12 -8.96
CA ASP A 336 -25.62 -7.41 -7.51
C ASP A 336 -24.23 -7.32 -6.90
N ILE A 337 -23.52 -6.26 -7.24
CA ILE A 337 -22.12 -6.08 -6.82
C ILE A 337 -22.06 -5.75 -5.34
N LYS A 338 -21.32 -6.57 -4.58
CA LYS A 338 -21.05 -6.37 -3.15
C LYS A 338 -19.55 -6.33 -2.92
N VAL A 339 -19.08 -5.31 -2.22
CA VAL A 339 -17.67 -5.13 -1.87
C VAL A 339 -17.50 -5.32 -0.38
N SER A 340 -16.61 -6.24 0.01
CA SER A 340 -16.23 -6.46 1.40
C SER A 340 -14.79 -5.99 1.61
N LEU A 341 -14.62 -4.99 2.46
CA LEU A 341 -13.35 -4.34 2.74
C LEU A 341 -12.77 -4.88 4.05
N PRO A 342 -11.48 -5.27 4.09
CA PRO A 342 -10.84 -5.75 5.31
C PRO A 342 -10.41 -4.63 6.26
N PHE A 343 -10.47 -3.37 5.81
CA PHE A 343 -10.09 -2.18 6.57
C PHE A 343 -10.91 -0.97 6.12
N LYS A 344 -10.92 0.09 6.93
CA LYS A 344 -11.57 1.36 6.60
C LYS A 344 -10.87 2.02 5.41
N VAL A 345 -11.64 2.51 4.44
CA VAL A 345 -11.17 3.24 3.27
C VAL A 345 -11.76 4.65 3.25
N ASP A 346 -11.14 5.55 2.51
CA ASP A 346 -11.58 6.95 2.47
C ASP A 346 -12.77 7.12 1.53
N ASN A 347 -12.73 6.46 0.36
CA ASN A 347 -13.79 6.56 -0.62
C ASN A 347 -13.95 5.26 -1.42
N VAL A 348 -15.21 4.96 -1.77
CA VAL A 348 -15.56 3.90 -2.72
C VAL A 348 -16.48 4.51 -3.77
N HIS A 349 -16.00 4.53 -5.00
CA HIS A 349 -16.75 5.08 -6.14
C HIS A 349 -17.04 3.98 -7.16
N THR A 350 -18.29 3.93 -7.62
CA THR A 350 -18.69 2.99 -8.67
C THR A 350 -18.97 3.78 -9.95
N SER A 351 -18.35 3.36 -11.04
CA SER A 351 -18.50 3.97 -12.37
C SER A 351 -18.69 2.89 -13.43
N ARG A 352 -18.89 3.31 -14.68
CA ARG A 352 -18.88 2.41 -15.82
C ARG A 352 -17.79 2.87 -16.78
N TYR A 353 -16.95 1.93 -17.17
CA TYR A 353 -15.89 2.16 -18.13
C TYR A 353 -16.19 1.40 -19.43
N PRO A 354 -16.40 2.10 -20.57
CA PRO A 354 -16.55 1.45 -21.86
C PRO A 354 -15.20 0.90 -22.31
N SER A 355 -15.14 -0.38 -22.60
CA SER A 355 -13.97 -1.02 -23.20
C SER A 355 -14.30 -1.48 -24.62
N TYR A 356 -13.30 -1.93 -25.35
CA TYR A 356 -13.47 -2.38 -26.74
C TYR A 356 -14.55 -3.47 -26.88
N LEU A 357 -15.48 -3.28 -27.84
CA LEU A 357 -16.64 -4.15 -28.07
C LEU A 357 -17.63 -4.28 -26.91
N ASP A 358 -17.61 -3.36 -25.94
CA ASP A 358 -18.65 -3.32 -24.92
C ASP A 358 -19.89 -2.54 -25.44
N THR A 359 -21.08 -3.01 -25.07
CA THR A 359 -22.35 -2.36 -25.43
C THR A 359 -22.83 -1.39 -24.35
N VAL A 360 -22.70 -1.76 -23.08
CA VAL A 360 -23.19 -1.00 -21.92
C VAL A 360 -22.04 -0.47 -21.05
N GLY A 361 -20.82 -0.94 -21.31
CA GLY A 361 -19.64 -0.68 -20.50
C GLY A 361 -19.54 -1.60 -19.28
N ARG A 362 -18.33 -1.70 -18.72
CA ARG A 362 -17.99 -2.54 -17.58
C ARG A 362 -18.22 -1.80 -16.29
N PRO A 363 -18.93 -2.39 -15.32
CA PRO A 363 -18.98 -1.84 -13.97
C PRO A 363 -17.58 -1.79 -13.39
N THR A 364 -17.19 -0.63 -12.89
CA THR A 364 -15.85 -0.38 -12.36
C THR A 364 -15.98 0.18 -10.94
N ILE A 365 -15.26 -0.41 -10.01
CA ILE A 365 -15.22 -0.01 -8.60
C ILE A 365 -13.84 0.59 -8.33
N SER A 366 -13.82 1.82 -7.87
CA SER A 366 -12.60 2.53 -7.47
C SER A 366 -12.60 2.75 -5.97
N ILE A 367 -11.57 2.25 -5.29
CA ILE A 367 -11.40 2.31 -3.85
C ILE A 367 -10.14 3.12 -3.57
N THR A 368 -10.27 4.20 -2.82
CA THR A 368 -9.15 5.09 -2.49
C THR A 368 -8.85 5.07 -0.99
N ARG A 369 -7.57 5.07 -0.67
CA ARG A 369 -7.08 5.22 0.69
C ARG A 369 -5.75 5.97 0.70
N ALA A 370 -5.68 6.97 1.57
CA ALA A 370 -4.44 7.66 1.90
C ALA A 370 -3.66 6.92 3.00
N LYS A 371 -2.37 7.22 3.12
CA LYS A 371 -1.51 6.77 4.22
C LYS A 371 -1.49 5.25 4.42
N CYS A 372 -1.20 4.52 3.34
CA CYS A 372 -1.12 3.07 3.35
C CYS A 372 0.29 2.56 3.66
N SER A 373 0.34 1.36 4.20
CA SER A 373 1.56 0.59 4.45
C SER A 373 1.43 -0.83 3.86
N PHE A 374 2.45 -1.64 3.97
CA PHE A 374 2.40 -3.06 3.58
C PHE A 374 1.29 -3.85 4.30
N MET A 375 0.84 -3.39 5.46
CA MET A 375 -0.26 -4.02 6.21
C MET A 375 -1.61 -3.91 5.47
N ASN A 376 -1.75 -2.95 4.56
CA ASN A 376 -2.92 -2.80 3.72
C ASN A 376 -2.90 -3.72 2.47
N ALA A 377 -1.91 -4.60 2.33
CA ALA A 377 -1.85 -5.61 1.27
C ALA A 377 -2.86 -6.76 1.45
N MET A 378 -3.95 -6.52 2.19
CA MET A 378 -5.02 -7.48 2.40
C MET A 378 -5.94 -7.57 1.18
N PRO A 379 -6.56 -8.74 0.93
CA PRO A 379 -7.49 -8.88 -0.18
C PRO A 379 -8.83 -8.17 0.07
N VAL A 380 -9.27 -7.41 -0.92
CA VAL A 380 -10.63 -6.89 -1.06
C VAL A 380 -11.47 -7.97 -1.72
N PHE A 381 -12.62 -8.30 -1.16
CA PHE A 381 -13.51 -9.26 -1.74
C PHE A 381 -14.63 -8.57 -2.51
N VAL A 382 -14.82 -8.97 -3.76
CA VAL A 382 -15.90 -8.48 -4.62
C VAL A 382 -16.78 -9.67 -5.02
N GLU A 383 -18.06 -9.60 -4.69
CA GLU A 383 -19.06 -10.56 -5.10
C GLU A 383 -19.97 -9.93 -6.14
N TYR A 384 -20.27 -10.66 -7.20
CA TYR A 384 -21.18 -10.22 -8.25
C TYR A 384 -21.87 -11.43 -8.91
N THR A 385 -22.99 -11.16 -9.57
CA THR A 385 -23.75 -12.13 -10.36
C THR A 385 -23.53 -11.83 -11.84
N LEU A 386 -23.17 -12.86 -12.62
CA LEU A 386 -23.01 -12.72 -14.07
C LEU A 386 -23.99 -13.65 -14.79
N PRO A 387 -25.14 -13.14 -15.27
CA PRO A 387 -26.12 -13.94 -16.00
C PRO A 387 -25.56 -14.53 -17.30
N ILE A 388 -26.01 -15.72 -17.67
CA ILE A 388 -25.54 -16.40 -18.89
C ILE A 388 -25.80 -15.57 -20.16
N THR A 389 -26.85 -14.78 -20.17
CA THR A 389 -27.19 -13.86 -21.27
C THR A 389 -26.10 -12.84 -21.56
N THR A 390 -25.31 -12.47 -20.56
CA THR A 390 -24.20 -11.52 -20.71
C THR A 390 -23.02 -12.11 -21.47
N TYR A 391 -22.79 -13.42 -21.35
CA TYR A 391 -21.76 -14.12 -22.14
C TYR A 391 -22.08 -14.11 -23.62
N LEU A 392 -23.35 -14.14 -23.99
CA LEU A 392 -23.80 -14.17 -25.39
C LEU A 392 -23.86 -12.78 -26.05
N ARG A 393 -23.80 -11.69 -25.30
CA ARG A 393 -23.91 -10.33 -25.85
C ARG A 393 -22.90 -10.02 -26.93
N LYS A 394 -21.61 -10.22 -26.64
CA LYS A 394 -20.55 -9.91 -27.61
C LYS A 394 -20.61 -10.77 -28.87
N PRO A 395 -20.72 -12.10 -28.79
CA PRO A 395 -20.96 -12.94 -29.98
C PRO A 395 -22.20 -12.50 -30.76
N PHE A 396 -23.29 -12.21 -30.09
CA PHE A 396 -24.53 -11.77 -30.73
C PHE A 396 -24.35 -10.45 -31.50
N CYS A 397 -23.72 -9.44 -30.86
CA CYS A 397 -23.45 -8.15 -31.52
C CYS A 397 -22.57 -8.31 -32.78
N VAL A 398 -21.51 -9.14 -32.68
CA VAL A 398 -20.63 -9.41 -33.83
C VAL A 398 -21.39 -10.14 -34.93
N THR A 399 -22.17 -11.16 -34.59
CA THR A 399 -22.98 -11.91 -35.57
C THR A 399 -23.99 -11.00 -36.25
N LEU A 400 -24.68 -10.13 -35.50
CA LEU A 400 -25.64 -9.18 -36.03
C LEU A 400 -24.96 -8.18 -36.99
N ALA A 401 -23.80 -7.63 -36.62
CA ALA A 401 -23.04 -6.72 -37.46
C ALA A 401 -22.63 -7.39 -38.79
N VAL A 402 -22.14 -8.64 -38.74
CA VAL A 402 -21.77 -9.42 -39.92
C VAL A 402 -23.02 -9.65 -40.81
N LEU A 403 -24.13 -10.07 -40.22
CA LEU A 403 -25.39 -10.26 -40.96
C LEU A 403 -25.87 -9.00 -41.64
N LEU A 404 -25.76 -7.84 -40.97
CA LEU A 404 -26.12 -6.54 -41.55
C LEU A 404 -25.23 -6.18 -42.77
N VAL A 405 -23.91 -6.46 -42.66
CA VAL A 405 -22.99 -6.27 -43.80
C VAL A 405 -23.37 -7.17 -44.98
N PHE A 406 -23.68 -8.46 -44.75
CA PHE A 406 -24.12 -9.35 -45.78
C PHE A 406 -25.48 -8.92 -46.39
N ALA A 407 -26.44 -8.51 -45.59
CA ALA A 407 -27.72 -8.02 -46.05
C ALA A 407 -27.56 -6.75 -46.92
N ALA A 408 -26.72 -5.81 -46.48
CA ALA A 408 -26.41 -4.60 -47.26
C ALA A 408 -25.73 -4.94 -48.59
N SER A 409 -24.74 -5.86 -48.57
CA SER A 409 -24.06 -6.33 -49.79
C SER A 409 -25.04 -6.99 -50.77
N ALA A 410 -25.92 -7.87 -50.27
CA ALA A 410 -26.95 -8.51 -51.08
C ALA A 410 -27.95 -7.51 -51.67
N PHE A 411 -28.32 -6.51 -50.88
CA PHE A 411 -29.21 -5.40 -51.34
C PHE A 411 -28.56 -4.61 -52.48
N VAL A 412 -27.31 -4.17 -52.30
CA VAL A 412 -26.54 -3.44 -53.30
C VAL A 412 -26.36 -4.29 -54.59
N SER A 413 -26.01 -5.58 -54.45
CA SER A 413 -25.89 -6.48 -55.62
C SER A 413 -27.20 -6.62 -56.37
N ARG A 414 -28.34 -6.70 -55.70
CA ARG A 414 -29.65 -6.72 -56.33
C ARG A 414 -29.97 -5.41 -57.11
N GLN A 415 -29.60 -4.28 -56.56
CA GLN A 415 -29.81 -2.96 -57.20
C GLN A 415 -28.92 -2.84 -58.47
N ILE A 416 -27.66 -3.25 -58.41
CA ILE A 416 -26.74 -3.26 -59.54
C ILE A 416 -27.26 -4.15 -60.65
N ASN A 417 -27.72 -5.36 -60.30
CA ASN A 417 -28.23 -6.31 -61.26
C ASN A 417 -29.62 -5.91 -61.87
N ALA A 418 -30.35 -5.01 -61.20
CA ALA A 418 -31.62 -4.50 -61.67
C ALA A 418 -31.47 -3.30 -62.65
N ILE A 419 -30.27 -2.73 -62.81
CA ILE A 419 -30.00 -1.71 -63.81
C ILE A 419 -29.98 -2.38 -65.21
N PRO A 420 -30.93 -2.06 -66.08
CA PRO A 420 -30.97 -2.65 -67.40
C PRO A 420 -29.68 -2.29 -68.16
N GLN A 421 -28.92 -3.34 -68.57
CA GLN A 421 -27.81 -3.12 -69.51
C GLN A 421 -28.39 -2.52 -70.78
N SER A 422 -28.17 -1.23 -71.02
CA SER A 422 -28.46 -0.57 -72.26
C SER A 422 -27.72 -1.32 -73.35
N ALA A 423 -28.45 -2.07 -74.14
CA ALA A 423 -27.95 -2.75 -75.32
C ALA A 423 -27.22 -1.75 -76.22
N LYS A 424 -25.95 -2.01 -76.54
CA LYS A 424 -25.23 -1.38 -77.63
C LYS A 424 -25.74 -1.88 -78.94
#